data_43518bc4be7193739b43dcadc2123414
#
_entry.id   43518bc4be7193739b43dcadc2123414
#
_cell.length_a   1.000
_cell.length_b   1.000
_cell.length_c   1.000
_cell.angle_alpha   90.00
_cell.angle_beta   90.00
_cell.angle_gamma   90.00
#
_symmetry.space_group_name_H-M   'P 1'
#
loop_
_entity.id
_entity.type
_entity.pdbx_description
1 polymer ?
#
loop_
_entity_poly.entity_id
_entity_poly.type
_entity_poly.pdbx_seq_one_letter_code
_entity_poly.pdbx_strand_id
1 'polypeptide(L)'
;MTPTIKLRWWCMAMAVLPLVFTSSYSTSLMTQMLVGILICLSYQVLLSQGGMLSFGHAIFTGAGSYAVIHGLNTHLFEIGATGWLWVIALPLLGGLTAAAVAAMLGWIATARSGTPFAMITLGLGELVWAAAWMFPDWSGGEAGLSADRTVTDPPLGMNFAQAWHLYALSAVYVLACAWAVVRFTQTPVGLMLRATRDRAVRVAFLGYNPHLIRYIAFIVSAFIAGIAGGLTALNFEFVSVDSFSLQRSGSAMLFTVVGGGALIGGSIIGGVLMVTASVVLSTFTPAWSAYVGLLFIWVVMRWPNGLSGMTPRDVLARANGWGLATAIGTIFLIEMTYHWVTAVAAGMPATLDILMVSVNVSQASHWSLAIAFTAVAYWLASRGRTPSREGRS
;
A
#
# COMPACT_ATOMS: atom_id res chain seq x y z
N MET A 1 18.48 6.74 -18.17
CA MET A 1 18.21 5.28 -18.22
C MET A 1 16.77 5.08 -18.67
N THR A 2 16.58 4.38 -19.77
CA THR A 2 15.24 4.09 -20.32
C THR A 2 14.43 3.24 -19.34
N PRO A 3 13.10 3.40 -19.24
CA PRO A 3 12.24 2.67 -18.30
C PRO A 3 12.34 1.14 -18.45
N THR A 4 12.69 0.67 -19.64
CA THR A 4 12.88 -0.75 -19.97
C THR A 4 14.10 -1.39 -19.28
N ILE A 5 15.20 -0.65 -19.09
CA ILE A 5 16.39 -1.15 -18.40
C ILE A 5 16.10 -1.33 -16.90
N LYS A 6 15.36 -0.40 -16.28
CA LYS A 6 14.96 -0.53 -14.87
C LYS A 6 14.05 -1.75 -14.64
N LEU A 7 13.13 -2.04 -15.56
CA LEU A 7 12.22 -3.18 -15.43
C LEU A 7 12.99 -4.52 -15.47
N ARG A 8 14.04 -4.67 -16.31
CA ARG A 8 14.86 -5.90 -16.38
C ARG A 8 15.56 -6.21 -15.06
N TRP A 9 16.13 -5.20 -14.41
CA TRP A 9 16.77 -5.37 -13.10
C TRP A 9 15.79 -5.80 -12.02
N TRP A 10 14.55 -5.31 -12.08
CA TRP A 10 13.48 -5.72 -11.18
C TRP A 10 13.02 -7.15 -11.42
N CYS A 11 12.91 -7.58 -12.67
CA CYS A 11 12.63 -8.98 -13.00
C CYS A 11 13.72 -9.90 -12.41
N MET A 12 14.98 -9.52 -12.55
CA MET A 12 16.10 -10.28 -11.98
C MET A 12 16.07 -10.32 -10.46
N ALA A 13 15.80 -9.19 -9.81
CA ALA A 13 15.69 -9.13 -8.34
C ALA A 13 14.54 -10.02 -7.84
N MET A 14 13.35 -9.95 -8.46
CA MET A 14 12.21 -10.81 -8.11
C MET A 14 12.47 -12.31 -8.34
N ALA A 15 13.29 -12.67 -9.32
CA ALA A 15 13.65 -14.06 -9.57
C ALA A 15 14.70 -14.60 -8.57
N VAL A 16 15.62 -13.75 -8.13
CA VAL A 16 16.76 -14.17 -7.26
C VAL A 16 16.38 -14.16 -5.77
N LEU A 17 15.54 -13.20 -5.34
CA LEU A 17 15.18 -13.05 -3.92
C LEU A 17 14.65 -14.34 -3.26
N PRO A 18 13.73 -15.11 -3.85
CA PRO A 18 13.21 -16.32 -3.22
C PRO A 18 14.22 -17.49 -3.22
N LEU A 19 15.26 -17.45 -4.06
CA LEU A 19 16.34 -18.46 -4.03
C LEU A 19 17.23 -18.29 -2.80
N VAL A 20 17.27 -17.08 -2.22
CA VAL A 20 18.05 -16.79 -1.02
C VAL A 20 17.25 -17.11 0.26
N PHE A 21 15.93 -16.94 0.21
CA PHE A 21 15.05 -17.12 1.37
C PHE A 21 14.05 -18.27 1.12
N THR A 22 14.41 -19.47 1.54
CA THR A 22 13.67 -20.71 1.24
C THR A 22 12.57 -21.06 2.25
N SER A 23 12.39 -20.29 3.34
CA SER A 23 11.36 -20.61 4.35
C SER A 23 9.96 -20.21 3.85
N SER A 24 8.93 -21.02 4.17
CA SER A 24 7.51 -20.71 3.82
C SER A 24 7.06 -19.35 4.33
N TYR A 25 7.51 -18.94 5.52
CA TYR A 25 7.20 -17.64 6.09
C TYR A 25 7.78 -16.49 5.23
N SER A 26 9.06 -16.58 4.88
CA SER A 26 9.69 -15.54 4.05
C SER A 26 9.08 -15.47 2.65
N THR A 27 8.70 -16.60 2.06
CA THR A 27 8.03 -16.62 0.76
C THR A 27 6.64 -15.96 0.83
N SER A 28 5.86 -16.24 1.88
CA SER A 28 4.57 -15.57 2.09
C SER A 28 4.73 -14.07 2.31
N LEU A 29 5.73 -13.64 3.07
CA LEU A 29 6.04 -12.22 3.29
C LEU A 29 6.46 -11.52 1.99
N MET A 30 7.24 -12.18 1.14
CA MET A 30 7.58 -11.65 -0.19
C MET A 30 6.34 -11.56 -1.10
N THR A 31 5.43 -12.53 -1.05
CA THR A 31 4.16 -12.47 -1.77
C THR A 31 3.35 -11.26 -1.32
N GLN A 32 3.28 -10.99 -0.01
CA GLN A 32 2.62 -9.78 0.52
C GLN A 32 3.29 -8.50 0.03
N MET A 33 4.63 -8.45 -0.06
CA MET A 33 5.34 -7.30 -0.63
C MET A 33 4.98 -7.08 -2.10
N LEU A 34 4.87 -8.14 -2.90
CA LEU A 34 4.43 -8.07 -4.30
C LEU A 34 3.01 -7.52 -4.41
N VAL A 35 2.10 -8.00 -3.56
CA VAL A 35 0.73 -7.48 -3.49
C VAL A 35 0.71 -6.01 -3.05
N GLY A 36 1.48 -5.63 -2.05
CA GLY A 36 1.64 -4.24 -1.62
C GLY A 36 2.14 -3.32 -2.76
N ILE A 37 3.08 -3.82 -3.57
CA ILE A 37 3.55 -3.11 -4.77
C ILE A 37 2.41 -2.90 -5.78
N LEU A 38 1.54 -3.91 -6.01
CA LEU A 38 0.38 -3.76 -6.89
C LEU A 38 -0.62 -2.75 -6.37
N ILE A 39 -0.91 -2.76 -5.07
CA ILE A 39 -1.81 -1.78 -4.43
C ILE A 39 -1.24 -0.36 -4.61
N CYS A 40 0.03 -0.15 -4.31
CA CYS A 40 0.68 1.13 -4.52
C CYS A 40 0.73 1.53 -6.01
N LEU A 41 0.94 0.57 -6.92
CA LEU A 41 0.96 0.81 -8.36
C LEU A 41 -0.41 1.26 -8.88
N SER A 42 -1.49 0.62 -8.42
CA SER A 42 -2.86 1.01 -8.77
C SER A 42 -3.16 2.43 -8.30
N TYR A 43 -2.73 2.77 -7.10
CA TYR A 43 -2.90 4.10 -6.53
C TYR A 43 -2.08 5.16 -7.28
N GLN A 44 -0.87 4.81 -7.74
CA GLN A 44 0.00 5.71 -8.52
C GLN A 44 -0.64 6.15 -9.84
N VAL A 45 -1.47 5.31 -10.47
CA VAL A 45 -2.20 5.69 -11.68
C VAL A 45 -3.13 6.88 -11.39
N LEU A 46 -3.83 6.87 -10.25
CA LEU A 46 -4.71 7.97 -9.86
C LEU A 46 -3.93 9.18 -9.36
N LEU A 47 -3.02 8.97 -8.41
CA LEU A 47 -2.33 10.03 -7.71
C LEU A 47 -1.29 10.74 -8.58
N SER A 48 -0.34 9.97 -9.13
CA SER A 48 0.79 10.52 -9.87
C SER A 48 0.38 11.01 -11.27
N GLN A 49 -0.47 10.26 -11.97
CA GLN A 49 -0.87 10.60 -13.34
C GLN A 49 -2.11 11.49 -13.36
N GLY A 50 -3.11 11.22 -12.52
CA GLY A 50 -4.39 11.90 -12.51
C GLY A 50 -4.53 13.04 -11.52
N GLY A 51 -3.66 13.14 -10.50
CA GLY A 51 -3.82 14.09 -9.40
C GLY A 51 -5.09 13.85 -8.58
N MET A 52 -5.59 12.62 -8.56
CA MET A 52 -6.82 12.21 -7.90
C MET A 52 -6.50 11.40 -6.64
N LEU A 53 -6.94 11.90 -5.50
CA LEU A 53 -6.70 11.32 -4.18
C LEU A 53 -7.97 10.58 -3.75
N SER A 54 -7.97 9.24 -3.83
CA SER A 54 -9.12 8.39 -3.52
C SER A 54 -9.03 7.80 -2.11
N PHE A 55 -10.01 8.06 -1.26
CA PHE A 55 -10.12 7.42 0.07
C PHE A 55 -10.93 6.12 0.06
N GLY A 56 -11.60 5.79 -1.04
CA GLY A 56 -12.38 4.56 -1.19
C GLY A 56 -11.66 3.45 -1.95
N HIS A 57 -10.33 3.47 -2.02
CA HIS A 57 -9.59 2.52 -2.86
C HIS A 57 -9.67 1.07 -2.38
N ALA A 58 -9.89 0.85 -1.07
CA ALA A 58 -10.12 -0.45 -0.48
C ALA A 58 -11.39 -1.14 -1.00
N ILE A 59 -12.37 -0.39 -1.55
CA ILE A 59 -13.54 -0.99 -2.22
C ILE A 59 -13.08 -1.98 -3.30
N PHE A 60 -12.09 -1.60 -4.10
CA PHE A 60 -11.64 -2.37 -5.26
C PHE A 60 -10.79 -3.56 -4.84
N THR A 61 -9.92 -3.40 -3.85
CA THR A 61 -9.16 -4.53 -3.30
C THR A 61 -10.09 -5.51 -2.59
N GLY A 62 -11.06 -5.01 -1.80
CA GLY A 62 -12.07 -5.84 -1.14
C GLY A 62 -12.95 -6.59 -2.14
N ALA A 63 -13.51 -5.90 -3.15
CA ALA A 63 -14.31 -6.53 -4.19
C ALA A 63 -13.56 -7.64 -4.92
N GLY A 64 -12.26 -7.42 -5.23
CA GLY A 64 -11.40 -8.42 -5.82
C GLY A 64 -11.15 -9.61 -4.91
N SER A 65 -10.93 -9.38 -3.61
CA SER A 65 -10.74 -10.45 -2.61
C SER A 65 -12.00 -11.31 -2.47
N TYR A 66 -13.15 -10.69 -2.34
CA TYR A 66 -14.43 -11.41 -2.23
C TYR A 66 -14.75 -12.21 -3.50
N ALA A 67 -14.51 -11.62 -4.68
CA ALA A 67 -14.72 -12.33 -5.94
C ALA A 67 -13.87 -13.60 -6.05
N VAL A 68 -12.63 -13.57 -5.56
CA VAL A 68 -11.73 -14.73 -5.58
C VAL A 68 -12.16 -15.78 -4.56
N ILE A 69 -12.52 -15.39 -3.33
CA ILE A 69 -12.98 -16.36 -2.31
C ILE A 69 -14.29 -17.03 -2.74
N HIS A 70 -15.25 -16.25 -3.25
CA HIS A 70 -16.48 -16.85 -3.81
C HIS A 70 -16.18 -17.73 -5.02
N GLY A 71 -15.23 -17.33 -5.87
CA GLY A 71 -14.79 -18.14 -7.01
C GLY A 71 -14.15 -19.47 -6.59
N LEU A 72 -13.39 -19.51 -5.49
CA LEU A 72 -12.83 -20.73 -4.93
C LEU A 72 -13.91 -21.63 -4.30
N ASN A 73 -14.90 -21.04 -3.62
CA ASN A 73 -15.98 -21.79 -2.95
C ASN A 73 -17.06 -22.26 -3.91
N THR A 74 -17.02 -21.89 -5.19
CA THR A 74 -17.96 -22.39 -6.18
C THR A 74 -17.52 -23.78 -6.68
N HIS A 75 -18.47 -24.67 -6.96
CA HIS A 75 -18.23 -26.01 -7.50
C HIS A 75 -17.49 -26.06 -8.84
N LEU A 76 -17.26 -24.91 -9.48
CA LEU A 76 -16.41 -24.77 -10.67
C LEU A 76 -14.95 -25.17 -10.39
N PHE A 77 -14.52 -25.11 -9.12
CA PHE A 77 -13.18 -25.51 -8.68
C PHE A 77 -13.00 -27.06 -8.65
N GLU A 78 -14.10 -27.81 -8.50
CA GLU A 78 -14.10 -29.28 -8.45
C GLU A 78 -14.00 -29.95 -9.83
N ILE A 79 -13.98 -29.20 -10.93
CA ILE A 79 -13.93 -29.72 -12.29
C ILE A 79 -12.52 -30.20 -12.67
N GLY A 80 -12.08 -31.31 -12.08
CA GLY A 80 -11.00 -32.18 -12.57
C GLY A 80 -9.67 -31.50 -12.91
N ALA A 81 -8.97 -32.00 -13.92
CA ALA A 81 -7.63 -31.61 -14.37
C ALA A 81 -7.44 -30.14 -14.76
N THR A 82 -8.46 -29.31 -14.78
CA THR A 82 -8.41 -27.86 -15.14
C THR A 82 -8.45 -26.93 -13.94
N GLY A 83 -8.60 -27.43 -12.72
CA GLY A 83 -8.70 -26.59 -11.50
C GLY A 83 -7.54 -25.63 -11.30
N TRP A 84 -6.32 -26.00 -11.68
CA TRP A 84 -5.14 -25.13 -11.61
C TRP A 84 -5.24 -23.87 -12.49
N LEU A 85 -5.89 -23.99 -13.68
CA LEU A 85 -6.12 -22.83 -14.56
C LEU A 85 -7.07 -21.83 -13.91
N TRP A 86 -8.05 -22.31 -13.13
CA TRP A 86 -8.95 -21.45 -12.39
C TRP A 86 -8.20 -20.63 -11.34
N VAL A 87 -7.31 -21.25 -10.55
CA VAL A 87 -6.50 -20.52 -9.57
C VAL A 87 -5.66 -19.44 -10.24
N ILE A 88 -5.11 -19.71 -11.42
CA ILE A 88 -4.35 -18.71 -12.19
C ILE A 88 -5.29 -17.60 -12.69
N ALA A 89 -6.51 -17.90 -13.12
CA ALA A 89 -7.45 -16.92 -13.67
C ALA A 89 -8.18 -16.07 -12.59
N LEU A 90 -8.31 -16.58 -11.36
CA LEU A 90 -9.05 -15.92 -10.28
C LEU A 90 -8.62 -14.47 -9.99
N PRO A 91 -7.33 -14.11 -9.96
CA PRO A 91 -6.95 -12.71 -9.78
C PRO A 91 -7.46 -11.80 -10.92
N LEU A 92 -7.58 -12.30 -12.15
CA LEU A 92 -8.21 -11.53 -13.25
C LEU A 92 -9.71 -11.36 -13.00
N LEU A 93 -10.40 -12.37 -12.49
CA LEU A 93 -11.80 -12.24 -12.08
C LEU A 93 -11.94 -11.16 -11.01
N GLY A 94 -11.05 -11.15 -10.00
CA GLY A 94 -10.99 -10.10 -8.99
C GLY A 94 -10.77 -8.71 -9.60
N GLY A 95 -9.91 -8.60 -10.61
CA GLY A 95 -9.71 -7.37 -11.36
C GLY A 95 -10.96 -6.92 -12.12
N LEU A 96 -11.64 -7.85 -12.80
CA LEU A 96 -12.87 -7.56 -13.57
C LEU A 96 -14.02 -7.12 -12.67
N THR A 97 -14.22 -7.78 -11.54
CA THR A 97 -15.28 -7.39 -10.56
C THR A 97 -15.01 -6.01 -9.98
N ALA A 98 -13.75 -5.71 -9.60
CA ALA A 98 -13.35 -4.40 -9.15
C ALA A 98 -13.54 -3.32 -10.24
N ALA A 99 -13.23 -3.63 -11.50
CA ALA A 99 -13.46 -2.73 -12.61
C ALA A 99 -14.95 -2.49 -12.86
N ALA A 100 -15.80 -3.51 -12.71
CA ALA A 100 -17.26 -3.37 -12.80
C ALA A 100 -17.82 -2.47 -11.68
N VAL A 101 -17.37 -2.68 -10.44
CA VAL A 101 -17.72 -1.81 -9.30
C VAL A 101 -17.25 -0.37 -9.55
N ALA A 102 -16.02 -0.22 -10.06
CA ALA A 102 -15.49 1.09 -10.42
C ALA A 102 -16.25 1.76 -11.58
N ALA A 103 -16.75 0.98 -12.52
CA ALA A 103 -17.59 1.51 -13.60
C ALA A 103 -18.93 2.06 -13.06
N MET A 104 -19.54 1.39 -12.09
CA MET A 104 -20.78 1.86 -11.47
C MET A 104 -20.56 3.11 -10.60
N LEU A 105 -19.61 3.04 -9.67
CA LEU A 105 -19.39 4.10 -8.68
C LEU A 105 -18.55 5.26 -9.24
N GLY A 106 -17.64 4.95 -10.14
CA GLY A 106 -16.68 5.90 -10.69
C GLY A 106 -17.29 6.99 -11.55
N TRP A 107 -18.42 6.72 -12.21
CA TRP A 107 -19.12 7.75 -12.97
C TRP A 107 -19.52 8.94 -12.10
N ILE A 108 -20.02 8.67 -10.91
CA ILE A 108 -20.39 9.69 -9.93
C ILE A 108 -19.14 10.32 -9.32
N ALA A 109 -18.17 9.50 -8.91
CA ALA A 109 -16.98 9.96 -8.21
C ALA A 109 -16.12 10.88 -9.07
N THR A 110 -15.87 10.53 -10.34
CA THR A 110 -14.95 11.25 -11.24
C THR A 110 -15.58 12.51 -11.87
N ALA A 111 -16.87 12.78 -11.66
CA ALA A 111 -17.53 13.99 -12.12
C ALA A 111 -16.87 15.27 -11.60
N ARG A 112 -16.29 15.19 -10.41
CA ARG A 112 -15.54 16.28 -9.78
C ARG A 112 -14.07 15.88 -9.61
N SER A 113 -13.19 16.87 -9.41
CA SER A 113 -11.76 16.67 -9.16
C SER A 113 -11.32 17.36 -7.88
N GLY A 114 -10.14 17.03 -7.37
CA GLY A 114 -9.60 17.62 -6.14
C GLY A 114 -10.31 17.13 -4.87
N THR A 115 -10.53 18.03 -3.92
CA THR A 115 -11.15 17.70 -2.63
C THR A 115 -12.55 17.08 -2.73
N PRO A 116 -13.47 17.56 -3.61
CA PRO A 116 -14.76 16.91 -3.77
C PRO A 116 -14.68 15.44 -4.22
N PHE A 117 -13.73 15.09 -5.11
CA PHE A 117 -13.49 13.70 -5.51
C PHE A 117 -13.08 12.84 -4.29
N ALA A 118 -12.17 13.36 -3.47
CA ALA A 118 -11.70 12.66 -2.27
C ALA A 118 -12.84 12.39 -1.27
N MET A 119 -13.70 13.38 -1.05
CA MET A 119 -14.87 13.23 -0.17
C MET A 119 -15.91 12.26 -0.70
N ILE A 120 -16.22 12.32 -2.01
CA ILE A 120 -17.15 11.37 -2.63
C ILE A 120 -16.62 9.94 -2.52
N THR A 121 -15.35 9.71 -2.81
CA THR A 121 -14.76 8.36 -2.71
C THR A 121 -14.70 7.87 -1.27
N LEU A 122 -14.53 8.75 -0.29
CA LEU A 122 -14.63 8.41 1.13
C LEU A 122 -16.05 7.95 1.48
N GLY A 123 -17.07 8.76 1.13
CA GLY A 123 -18.47 8.39 1.38
C GLY A 123 -18.90 7.10 0.69
N LEU A 124 -18.43 6.87 -0.55
CA LEU A 124 -18.65 5.60 -1.25
C LEU A 124 -17.94 4.42 -0.57
N GLY A 125 -16.74 4.65 0.01
CA GLY A 125 -16.02 3.66 0.81
C GLY A 125 -16.82 3.19 2.00
N GLU A 126 -17.29 4.15 2.80
CA GLU A 126 -18.13 3.88 3.97
C GLU A 126 -19.47 3.22 3.61
N LEU A 127 -20.06 3.64 2.49
CA LEU A 127 -21.30 3.03 2.00
C LEU A 127 -21.11 1.54 1.67
N VAL A 128 -20.06 1.20 0.93
CA VAL A 128 -19.78 -0.20 0.56
C VAL A 128 -19.38 -1.02 1.79
N TRP A 129 -18.60 -0.45 2.70
CA TRP A 129 -18.25 -1.10 3.96
C TRP A 129 -19.49 -1.38 4.83
N ALA A 130 -20.37 -0.39 5.00
CA ALA A 130 -21.62 -0.56 5.71
C ALA A 130 -22.56 -1.57 5.03
N ALA A 131 -22.66 -1.53 3.68
CA ALA A 131 -23.43 -2.51 2.92
C ALA A 131 -22.92 -3.94 3.12
N ALA A 132 -21.61 -4.15 3.16
CA ALA A 132 -21.04 -5.47 3.42
C ALA A 132 -21.42 -6.03 4.80
N TRP A 133 -21.56 -5.17 5.83
CA TRP A 133 -22.08 -5.55 7.14
C TRP A 133 -23.57 -5.89 7.13
N MET A 134 -24.35 -5.25 6.25
CA MET A 134 -25.80 -5.50 6.14
C MET A 134 -26.15 -6.84 5.48
N PHE A 135 -25.22 -7.45 4.75
CA PHE A 135 -25.41 -8.73 4.04
C PHE A 135 -24.46 -9.81 4.56
N PRO A 136 -24.65 -10.30 5.80
CA PRO A 136 -23.73 -11.26 6.41
C PRO A 136 -23.68 -12.62 5.67
N ASP A 137 -24.77 -13.05 5.03
CA ASP A 137 -24.82 -14.28 4.24
C ASP A 137 -23.88 -14.24 3.03
N TRP A 138 -23.63 -13.06 2.48
CA TRP A 138 -22.72 -12.86 1.36
C TRP A 138 -21.28 -12.53 1.82
N SER A 139 -21.14 -11.71 2.86
CA SER A 139 -19.85 -11.23 3.34
C SER A 139 -19.17 -12.11 4.38
N GLY A 140 -19.91 -13.09 4.97
CA GLY A 140 -19.46 -13.86 6.13
C GLY A 140 -19.52 -13.09 7.46
N GLY A 141 -19.96 -11.80 7.43
CA GLY A 141 -20.09 -10.97 8.64
C GLY A 141 -18.77 -10.83 9.41
N GLU A 142 -18.82 -10.96 10.73
CA GLU A 142 -17.62 -10.92 11.61
C GLU A 142 -16.68 -12.10 11.39
N ALA A 143 -17.19 -13.28 11.08
CA ALA A 143 -16.39 -14.47 10.88
C ALA A 143 -15.57 -14.42 9.58
N GLY A 144 -16.00 -13.59 8.60
CA GLY A 144 -15.42 -13.55 7.26
C GLY A 144 -15.70 -14.84 6.47
N LEU A 145 -15.05 -14.95 5.33
CA LEU A 145 -15.12 -16.13 4.46
C LEU A 145 -13.73 -16.72 4.29
N SER A 146 -13.64 -18.04 4.38
CA SER A 146 -12.44 -18.81 4.06
C SER A 146 -12.65 -19.69 2.84
N ALA A 147 -11.57 -19.98 2.13
CA ALA A 147 -11.56 -20.90 1.01
C ALA A 147 -10.21 -21.62 0.94
N ASP A 148 -10.19 -22.82 0.40
CA ASP A 148 -8.97 -23.56 0.17
C ASP A 148 -8.55 -23.40 -1.31
N ARG A 149 -7.29 -23.08 -1.55
CA ARG A 149 -6.69 -22.96 -2.89
C ARG A 149 -6.01 -24.24 -3.37
N THR A 150 -6.02 -25.30 -2.55
CA THR A 150 -5.37 -26.56 -2.90
C THR A 150 -6.15 -27.28 -3.98
N VAL A 151 -5.46 -27.68 -5.05
CA VAL A 151 -6.05 -28.43 -6.16
C VAL A 151 -5.67 -29.90 -5.98
N THR A 152 -6.67 -30.75 -6.01
CA THR A 152 -6.49 -32.23 -6.08
C THR A 152 -5.96 -32.58 -7.47
N ASP A 153 -4.88 -33.34 -7.56
CA ASP A 153 -4.24 -33.84 -8.79
C ASP A 153 -3.82 -32.74 -9.81
N PRO A 154 -2.92 -31.81 -9.43
CA PRO A 154 -2.45 -30.80 -10.37
C PRO A 154 -1.60 -31.42 -11.48
N PRO A 155 -1.91 -31.19 -12.77
CA PRO A 155 -1.02 -31.56 -13.84
C PRO A 155 0.32 -30.84 -13.69
N LEU A 156 1.43 -31.51 -13.97
CA LEU A 156 2.80 -30.98 -13.83
C LEU A 156 3.25 -30.72 -12.37
N GLY A 157 2.54 -31.20 -11.34
CA GLY A 157 2.94 -31.01 -9.94
C GLY A 157 2.82 -29.58 -9.42
N MET A 158 2.12 -28.69 -10.13
CA MET A 158 1.90 -27.30 -9.70
C MET A 158 0.81 -27.24 -8.64
N ASN A 159 1.14 -27.61 -7.42
CA ASN A 159 0.23 -27.50 -6.29
C ASN A 159 0.36 -26.11 -5.64
N PHE A 160 -0.72 -25.30 -5.68
CA PHE A 160 -0.78 -23.98 -5.06
C PHE A 160 -0.78 -24.01 -3.52
N ALA A 161 -0.82 -25.18 -2.89
CA ALA A 161 -0.54 -25.33 -1.45
C ALA A 161 0.87 -24.83 -1.09
N GLN A 162 1.84 -24.92 -2.01
CA GLN A 162 3.18 -24.44 -1.78
C GLN A 162 3.24 -22.90 -2.00
N ALA A 163 3.76 -22.18 -1.01
CA ALA A 163 3.91 -20.73 -1.06
C ALA A 163 4.74 -20.22 -2.27
N TRP A 164 5.68 -21.04 -2.76
CA TRP A 164 6.50 -20.76 -3.93
C TRP A 164 5.69 -20.56 -5.22
N HIS A 165 4.71 -21.44 -5.48
CA HIS A 165 3.87 -21.31 -6.67
C HIS A 165 3.01 -20.05 -6.66
N LEU A 166 2.51 -19.67 -5.48
CA LEU A 166 1.77 -18.44 -5.30
C LEU A 166 2.66 -17.20 -5.46
N TYR A 167 3.89 -17.26 -4.96
CA TYR A 167 4.87 -16.21 -5.19
C TYR A 167 5.14 -15.99 -6.68
N ALA A 168 5.39 -17.09 -7.41
CA ALA A 168 5.65 -17.04 -8.85
C ALA A 168 4.44 -16.46 -9.61
N LEU A 169 3.22 -16.89 -9.27
CA LEU A 169 1.99 -16.33 -9.82
C LEU A 169 1.88 -14.82 -9.55
N SER A 170 2.10 -14.41 -8.30
CA SER A 170 2.04 -13.00 -7.90
C SER A 170 3.09 -12.16 -8.63
N ALA A 171 4.31 -12.69 -8.81
CA ALA A 171 5.37 -12.00 -9.55
C ALA A 171 5.00 -11.78 -11.04
N VAL A 172 4.39 -12.78 -11.68
CA VAL A 172 3.89 -12.66 -13.06
C VAL A 172 2.84 -11.55 -13.16
N TYR A 173 1.87 -11.51 -12.23
CA TYR A 173 0.84 -10.47 -12.21
C TYR A 173 1.42 -9.08 -11.96
N VAL A 174 2.37 -8.94 -11.04
CA VAL A 174 3.05 -7.66 -10.79
C VAL A 174 3.75 -7.15 -12.04
N LEU A 175 4.48 -8.02 -12.73
CA LEU A 175 5.19 -7.65 -13.96
C LEU A 175 4.24 -7.30 -15.10
N ALA A 176 3.16 -8.09 -15.28
CA ALA A 176 2.15 -7.83 -16.28
C ALA A 176 1.42 -6.49 -16.04
N CYS A 177 1.01 -6.23 -14.78
CA CYS A 177 0.36 -4.97 -14.40
C CYS A 177 1.32 -3.78 -14.52
N ALA A 178 2.58 -3.92 -14.09
CA ALA A 178 3.57 -2.87 -14.24
C ALA A 178 3.82 -2.52 -15.72
N TRP A 179 3.93 -3.54 -16.57
CA TRP A 179 4.04 -3.34 -18.01
C TRP A 179 2.79 -2.65 -18.59
N ALA A 180 1.59 -3.12 -18.22
CA ALA A 180 0.33 -2.54 -18.67
C ALA A 180 0.19 -1.07 -18.27
N VAL A 181 0.56 -0.71 -17.01
CA VAL A 181 0.54 0.67 -16.53
C VAL A 181 1.53 1.54 -17.30
N VAL A 182 2.76 1.07 -17.54
CA VAL A 182 3.73 1.82 -18.35
C VAL A 182 3.18 2.05 -19.77
N ARG A 183 2.57 1.04 -20.38
CA ARG A 183 1.94 1.19 -21.69
C ARG A 183 0.75 2.15 -21.64
N PHE A 184 -0.10 2.04 -20.64
CA PHE A 184 -1.23 2.95 -20.45
C PHE A 184 -0.78 4.42 -20.37
N THR A 185 0.28 4.72 -19.61
CA THR A 185 0.80 6.09 -19.49
C THR A 185 1.36 6.67 -20.79
N GLN A 186 1.67 5.83 -21.79
CA GLN A 186 2.14 6.22 -23.10
C GLN A 186 0.99 6.37 -24.12
N THR A 187 -0.22 5.90 -23.80
CA THR A 187 -1.39 6.07 -24.66
C THR A 187 -1.86 7.52 -24.69
N PRO A 188 -2.63 7.94 -25.71
CA PRO A 188 -3.24 9.27 -25.74
C PRO A 188 -4.06 9.57 -24.48
N VAL A 189 -4.78 8.58 -23.93
CA VAL A 189 -5.57 8.73 -22.70
C VAL A 189 -4.65 9.02 -21.50
N GLY A 190 -3.54 8.29 -21.37
CA GLY A 190 -2.57 8.53 -20.29
C GLY A 190 -1.88 9.90 -20.39
N LEU A 191 -1.60 10.37 -21.61
CA LEU A 191 -1.05 11.71 -21.85
C LEU A 191 -2.08 12.79 -21.48
N MET A 192 -3.34 12.62 -21.89
CA MET A 192 -4.43 13.54 -21.56
C MET A 192 -4.77 13.51 -20.08
N LEU A 193 -4.59 12.39 -19.38
CA LEU A 193 -4.77 12.31 -17.94
C LEU A 193 -3.81 13.24 -17.19
N ARG A 194 -2.52 13.24 -17.57
CA ARG A 194 -1.52 14.17 -17.03
C ARG A 194 -1.87 15.63 -17.34
N ALA A 195 -2.26 15.90 -18.58
CA ALA A 195 -2.71 17.24 -18.98
C ALA A 195 -3.94 17.69 -18.19
N THR A 196 -4.88 16.76 -17.90
CA THR A 196 -6.08 17.03 -17.10
C THR A 196 -5.74 17.33 -15.65
N ARG A 197 -4.71 16.66 -15.08
CA ARG A 197 -4.17 16.94 -13.76
C ARG A 197 -3.65 18.37 -13.66
N ASP A 198 -2.89 18.79 -14.68
CA ASP A 198 -2.24 20.09 -14.66
C ASP A 198 -3.26 21.23 -14.95
N ARG A 199 -4.07 21.11 -16.01
CA ARG A 199 -5.13 22.07 -16.34
C ARG A 199 -6.28 21.43 -17.13
N ALA A 200 -7.33 20.98 -16.45
CA ALA A 200 -8.51 20.34 -17.06
C ALA A 200 -9.21 21.22 -18.12
N VAL A 201 -9.23 22.54 -17.92
CA VAL A 201 -9.87 23.50 -18.85
C VAL A 201 -9.18 23.50 -20.22
N ARG A 202 -7.84 23.41 -20.27
CA ARG A 202 -7.11 23.32 -21.55
C ARG A 202 -7.45 22.05 -22.33
N VAL A 203 -7.60 20.94 -21.62
CA VAL A 203 -7.97 19.65 -22.23
C VAL A 203 -9.36 19.71 -22.84
N ALA A 204 -10.31 20.40 -22.17
CA ALA A 204 -11.65 20.63 -22.69
C ALA A 204 -11.63 21.49 -23.98
N PHE A 205 -10.80 22.54 -24.05
CA PHE A 205 -10.64 23.35 -25.26
C PHE A 205 -10.04 22.58 -26.45
N LEU A 206 -9.26 21.51 -26.16
CA LEU A 206 -8.76 20.60 -27.19
C LEU A 206 -9.82 19.59 -27.69
N GLY A 207 -11.06 19.67 -27.19
CA GLY A 207 -12.16 18.79 -27.56
C GLY A 207 -12.24 17.48 -26.78
N TYR A 208 -11.40 17.27 -25.78
CA TYR A 208 -11.46 16.08 -24.93
C TYR A 208 -12.32 16.32 -23.70
N ASN A 209 -13.06 15.28 -23.26
CA ASN A 209 -13.85 15.34 -22.03
C ASN A 209 -12.99 14.94 -20.82
N PRO A 210 -12.63 15.89 -19.90
CA PRO A 210 -11.82 15.58 -18.72
C PRO A 210 -12.46 14.58 -17.75
N HIS A 211 -13.79 14.53 -17.68
CA HIS A 211 -14.52 13.57 -16.86
C HIS A 211 -14.28 12.15 -17.37
N LEU A 212 -14.46 11.92 -18.67
CA LEU A 212 -14.28 10.60 -19.27
C LEU A 212 -12.83 10.09 -19.12
N ILE A 213 -11.83 10.97 -19.25
CA ILE A 213 -10.42 10.62 -19.07
C ILE A 213 -10.16 10.16 -17.64
N ARG A 214 -10.67 10.89 -16.63
CA ARG A 214 -10.56 10.51 -15.23
C ARG A 214 -11.29 9.21 -14.91
N TYR A 215 -12.47 9.02 -15.51
CA TYR A 215 -13.28 7.82 -15.35
C TYR A 215 -12.56 6.57 -15.87
N ILE A 216 -11.96 6.62 -17.06
CA ILE A 216 -11.18 5.51 -17.61
C ILE A 216 -9.98 5.19 -16.71
N ALA A 217 -9.25 6.21 -16.24
CA ALA A 217 -8.12 6.02 -15.34
C ALA A 217 -8.54 5.39 -14.00
N PHE A 218 -9.73 5.74 -13.49
CA PHE A 218 -10.29 5.18 -12.28
C PHE A 218 -10.60 3.68 -12.44
N ILE A 219 -11.20 3.27 -13.56
CA ILE A 219 -11.47 1.86 -13.87
C ILE A 219 -10.17 1.07 -14.02
N VAL A 220 -9.16 1.61 -14.74
CA VAL A 220 -7.86 0.95 -14.90
C VAL A 220 -7.16 0.75 -13.54
N SER A 221 -7.20 1.77 -12.68
CA SER A 221 -6.65 1.70 -11.34
C SER A 221 -7.38 0.65 -10.51
N ALA A 222 -8.71 0.64 -10.52
CA ALA A 222 -9.54 -0.32 -9.79
C ALA A 222 -9.30 -1.76 -10.27
N PHE A 223 -9.12 -1.99 -11.57
CA PHE A 223 -8.79 -3.30 -12.12
C PHE A 223 -7.49 -3.86 -11.50
N ILE A 224 -6.45 -3.04 -11.42
CA ILE A 224 -5.17 -3.45 -10.82
C ILE A 224 -5.32 -3.68 -9.31
N ALA A 225 -6.09 -2.82 -8.63
CA ALA A 225 -6.38 -2.98 -7.20
C ALA A 225 -7.17 -4.28 -6.93
N GLY A 226 -8.11 -4.64 -7.82
CA GLY A 226 -8.86 -5.89 -7.73
C GLY A 226 -7.98 -7.14 -7.92
N ILE A 227 -7.02 -7.10 -8.85
CA ILE A 227 -6.00 -8.15 -8.98
C ILE A 227 -5.19 -8.28 -7.68
N ALA A 228 -4.75 -7.16 -7.10
CA ALA A 228 -4.02 -7.18 -5.84
C ALA A 228 -4.86 -7.76 -4.70
N GLY A 229 -6.15 -7.40 -4.63
CA GLY A 229 -7.10 -7.98 -3.69
C GLY A 229 -7.26 -9.49 -3.88
N GLY A 230 -7.42 -9.95 -5.11
CA GLY A 230 -7.50 -11.37 -5.44
C GLY A 230 -6.27 -12.16 -5.03
N LEU A 231 -5.06 -11.61 -5.25
CA LEU A 231 -3.82 -12.23 -4.79
C LEU A 231 -3.69 -12.21 -3.26
N THR A 232 -4.22 -11.17 -2.59
CA THR A 232 -4.32 -11.14 -1.11
C THR A 232 -5.18 -12.30 -0.62
N ALA A 233 -6.34 -12.49 -1.22
CA ALA A 233 -7.28 -13.56 -0.87
C ALA A 233 -6.67 -14.94 -1.09
N LEU A 234 -5.93 -15.15 -2.18
CA LEU A 234 -5.19 -16.39 -2.43
C LEU A 234 -4.06 -16.61 -1.41
N ASN A 235 -3.39 -15.55 -0.93
CA ASN A 235 -2.29 -15.69 0.02
C ASN A 235 -2.77 -16.03 1.43
N PHE A 236 -3.88 -15.43 1.86
CA PHE A 236 -4.42 -15.63 3.20
C PHE A 236 -5.53 -16.70 3.27
N GLU A 237 -6.09 -17.10 2.13
CA GLU A 237 -7.26 -18.01 2.04
C GLU A 237 -8.45 -17.51 2.87
N PHE A 238 -8.50 -16.20 3.07
CA PHE A 238 -9.46 -15.56 3.96
C PHE A 238 -9.77 -14.13 3.48
N VAL A 239 -11.02 -13.73 3.66
CA VAL A 239 -11.47 -12.35 3.47
C VAL A 239 -12.48 -11.97 4.55
N SER A 240 -12.40 -10.74 5.04
CA SER A 240 -13.36 -10.17 5.98
C SER A 240 -13.87 -8.82 5.51
N VAL A 241 -14.93 -8.32 6.12
CA VAL A 241 -15.54 -7.02 5.82
C VAL A 241 -14.54 -5.87 6.00
N ASP A 242 -13.55 -6.03 6.89
CA ASP A 242 -12.45 -5.06 7.07
C ASP A 242 -11.62 -4.81 5.82
N SER A 243 -11.71 -5.70 4.82
CA SER A 243 -11.06 -5.50 3.52
C SER A 243 -11.55 -4.25 2.79
N PHE A 244 -12.76 -3.75 3.11
CA PHE A 244 -13.34 -2.52 2.59
C PHE A 244 -13.06 -1.28 3.46
N SER A 245 -12.41 -1.44 4.61
CA SER A 245 -12.27 -0.38 5.61
C SER A 245 -11.50 0.84 5.09
N LEU A 246 -11.88 2.01 5.60
CA LEU A 246 -11.18 3.27 5.34
C LEU A 246 -9.72 3.21 5.78
N GLN A 247 -9.41 2.47 6.85
CA GLN A 247 -8.06 2.29 7.33
C GLN A 247 -7.15 1.64 6.28
N ARG A 248 -7.63 0.64 5.54
CA ARG A 248 -6.89 0.01 4.42
C ARG A 248 -6.69 0.98 3.26
N SER A 249 -7.71 1.77 2.90
CA SER A 249 -7.57 2.82 1.88
C SER A 249 -6.55 3.86 2.29
N GLY A 250 -6.60 4.32 3.54
CA GLY A 250 -5.70 5.33 4.10
C GLY A 250 -4.25 4.84 4.14
N SER A 251 -4.01 3.61 4.57
CA SER A 251 -2.66 3.03 4.60
C SER A 251 -2.08 2.90 3.19
N ALA A 252 -2.84 2.38 2.22
CA ALA A 252 -2.39 2.27 0.84
C ALA A 252 -2.02 3.64 0.25
N MET A 253 -2.83 4.67 0.49
CA MET A 253 -2.56 6.04 0.08
C MET A 253 -1.27 6.56 0.73
N LEU A 254 -1.14 6.40 2.05
CA LEU A 254 -0.02 6.89 2.83
C LEU A 254 1.30 6.31 2.32
N PHE A 255 1.38 4.99 2.15
CA PHE A 255 2.58 4.34 1.65
C PHE A 255 2.88 4.68 0.18
N THR A 256 1.87 4.90 -0.64
CA THR A 256 2.05 5.37 -2.01
C THR A 256 2.66 6.77 -2.06
N VAL A 257 2.20 7.69 -1.21
CA VAL A 257 2.75 9.06 -1.10
C VAL A 257 4.18 9.03 -0.57
N VAL A 258 4.44 8.23 0.48
CA VAL A 258 5.80 8.05 1.03
C VAL A 258 6.74 7.46 -0.02
N GLY A 259 6.28 6.46 -0.78
CA GLY A 259 7.04 5.89 -1.89
C GLY A 259 7.43 6.91 -2.95
N GLY A 260 6.54 7.86 -3.22
CA GLY A 260 6.78 9.04 -4.05
C GLY A 260 6.28 8.95 -5.48
N GLY A 261 6.40 10.04 -6.23
CA GLY A 261 5.79 10.25 -7.54
C GLY A 261 6.34 9.42 -8.71
N ALA A 262 7.42 8.66 -8.53
CA ALA A 262 7.94 7.79 -9.58
C ALA A 262 7.05 6.55 -9.74
N LEU A 263 6.44 6.39 -10.91
CA LEU A 263 5.40 5.40 -11.18
C LEU A 263 5.75 3.98 -10.69
N ILE A 264 6.88 3.42 -11.13
CA ILE A 264 7.30 2.08 -10.70
C ILE A 264 8.14 2.15 -9.43
N GLY A 265 9.15 3.02 -9.38
CA GLY A 265 10.04 3.12 -8.22
C GLY A 265 9.33 3.49 -6.93
N GLY A 266 8.37 4.43 -7.01
CA GLY A 266 7.54 4.82 -5.87
C GLY A 266 6.64 3.69 -5.39
N SER A 267 6.02 2.95 -6.31
CA SER A 267 5.16 1.80 -5.97
C SER A 267 5.94 0.68 -5.28
N ILE A 268 7.17 0.42 -5.73
CA ILE A 268 8.02 -0.61 -5.13
C ILE A 268 8.43 -0.21 -3.71
N ILE A 269 8.94 1.00 -3.54
CA ILE A 269 9.33 1.50 -2.22
C ILE A 269 8.11 1.54 -1.28
N GLY A 270 6.98 2.07 -1.75
CA GLY A 270 5.75 2.13 -0.98
C GLY A 270 5.23 0.76 -0.57
N GLY A 271 5.16 -0.21 -1.50
CA GLY A 271 4.68 -1.56 -1.24
C GLY A 271 5.57 -2.35 -0.28
N VAL A 272 6.90 -2.26 -0.45
CA VAL A 272 7.86 -2.89 0.48
C VAL A 272 7.76 -2.26 1.87
N LEU A 273 7.70 -0.92 1.96
CA LEU A 273 7.54 -0.23 3.25
C LEU A 273 6.21 -0.57 3.92
N MET A 274 5.13 -0.69 3.15
CA MET A 274 3.81 -1.06 3.67
C MET A 274 3.88 -2.38 4.43
N VAL A 275 4.44 -3.42 3.81
CA VAL A 275 4.51 -4.75 4.43
C VAL A 275 5.56 -4.78 5.55
N THR A 276 6.71 -4.15 5.36
CA THR A 276 7.72 -4.07 6.42
C THR A 276 7.18 -3.36 7.66
N ALA A 277 6.42 -2.28 7.49
CA ALA A 277 5.83 -1.56 8.62
C ALA A 277 4.67 -2.32 9.26
N SER A 278 3.75 -2.89 8.47
CA SER A 278 2.55 -3.53 9.00
C SER A 278 2.78 -4.95 9.52
N VAL A 279 3.77 -5.68 8.97
CA VAL A 279 4.04 -7.08 9.35
C VAL A 279 5.31 -7.17 10.20
N VAL A 280 6.44 -6.64 9.72
CA VAL A 280 7.71 -6.81 10.45
C VAL A 280 7.78 -5.87 11.65
N LEU A 281 7.46 -4.57 11.48
CA LEU A 281 7.55 -3.63 12.61
C LEU A 281 6.49 -3.92 13.68
N SER A 282 5.30 -4.41 13.30
CA SER A 282 4.24 -4.78 14.25
C SER A 282 4.62 -5.96 15.16
N THR A 283 5.58 -6.81 14.79
CA THR A 283 6.09 -7.88 15.67
C THR A 283 6.97 -7.35 16.79
N PHE A 284 7.59 -6.18 16.60
CA PHE A 284 8.47 -5.56 17.60
C PHE A 284 7.72 -4.60 18.51
N THR A 285 6.74 -3.87 17.97
CA THR A 285 5.99 -2.87 18.74
C THR A 285 4.56 -2.72 18.22
N PRO A 286 3.56 -2.77 19.14
CA PRO A 286 2.18 -2.46 18.78
C PRO A 286 1.95 -1.00 18.36
N ALA A 287 2.88 -0.08 18.71
CA ALA A 287 2.83 1.33 18.33
C ALA A 287 3.29 1.60 16.88
N TRP A 288 3.48 0.56 16.04
CA TRP A 288 3.98 0.68 14.67
C TRP A 288 3.20 1.71 13.81
N SER A 289 1.89 1.85 14.02
CA SER A 289 1.07 2.81 13.28
C SER A 289 1.44 4.27 13.58
N ALA A 290 1.84 4.59 14.82
CA ALA A 290 2.33 5.91 15.18
C ALA A 290 3.66 6.23 14.46
N TYR A 291 4.55 5.26 14.36
CA TYR A 291 5.82 5.41 13.62
C TYR A 291 5.60 5.64 12.13
N VAL A 292 4.65 4.93 11.55
CA VAL A 292 4.27 5.13 10.14
C VAL A 292 3.70 6.53 9.94
N GLY A 293 2.85 7.02 10.85
CA GLY A 293 2.31 8.39 10.79
C GLY A 293 3.43 9.45 10.87
N LEU A 294 4.38 9.29 11.79
CA LEU A 294 5.51 10.19 11.91
C LEU A 294 6.43 10.14 10.68
N LEU A 295 6.72 8.94 10.18
CA LEU A 295 7.48 8.75 8.94
C LEU A 295 6.82 9.50 7.79
N PHE A 296 5.49 9.38 7.67
CA PHE A 296 4.73 10.09 6.64
C PHE A 296 4.89 11.61 6.75
N ILE A 297 4.64 12.18 7.94
CA ILE A 297 4.79 13.62 8.17
C ILE A 297 6.21 14.06 7.83
N TRP A 298 7.21 13.33 8.29
CA TRP A 298 8.61 13.65 8.06
C TRP A 298 8.99 13.60 6.58
N VAL A 299 8.54 12.55 5.84
CA VAL A 299 8.80 12.42 4.41
C VAL A 299 8.12 13.52 3.63
N VAL A 300 6.83 13.80 3.89
CA VAL A 300 6.07 14.82 3.17
C VAL A 300 6.67 16.22 3.39
N MET A 301 7.07 16.54 4.63
CA MET A 301 7.67 17.85 4.94
C MET A 301 9.08 18.01 4.36
N ARG A 302 9.85 16.91 4.25
CA ARG A 302 11.25 16.98 3.86
C ARG A 302 11.47 16.68 2.38
N TRP A 303 10.68 15.78 1.80
CA TRP A 303 10.79 15.29 0.41
C TRP A 303 9.42 15.25 -0.26
N PRO A 304 8.96 16.40 -0.81
CA PRO A 304 7.63 16.46 -1.47
C PRO A 304 7.45 15.47 -2.61
N ASN A 305 8.56 15.00 -3.21
CA ASN A 305 8.55 13.98 -4.27
C ASN A 305 8.62 12.55 -3.73
N GLY A 306 8.59 12.37 -2.41
CA GLY A 306 8.70 11.06 -1.75
C GLY A 306 10.10 10.44 -1.82
N LEU A 307 10.23 9.22 -1.29
CA LEU A 307 11.51 8.52 -1.19
C LEU A 307 12.12 8.16 -2.56
N SER A 308 11.30 7.90 -3.57
CA SER A 308 11.78 7.57 -4.92
C SER A 308 12.46 8.75 -5.65
N GLY A 309 12.24 9.97 -5.19
CA GLY A 309 12.88 11.19 -5.70
C GLY A 309 14.24 11.48 -5.07
N MET A 310 14.67 10.71 -4.05
CA MET A 310 15.95 10.91 -3.39
C MET A 310 17.12 10.44 -4.23
N THR A 311 18.19 11.23 -4.27
CA THR A 311 19.49 10.74 -4.71
C THR A 311 20.30 10.28 -3.50
N PRO A 312 21.21 9.28 -3.64
CA PRO A 312 22.08 8.86 -2.53
C PRO A 312 22.89 10.01 -1.92
N ARG A 313 23.21 11.03 -2.72
CA ARG A 313 23.89 12.24 -2.28
C ARG A 313 23.01 13.11 -1.38
N ASP A 314 21.71 13.18 -1.66
CA ASP A 314 20.77 13.95 -0.83
C ASP A 314 20.58 13.33 0.56
N VAL A 315 20.62 11.99 0.62
CA VAL A 315 20.53 11.25 1.90
C VAL A 315 21.78 11.53 2.74
N LEU A 316 22.97 11.40 2.17
CA LEU A 316 24.23 11.64 2.88
C LEU A 316 24.43 13.12 3.27
N ALA A 317 24.10 14.05 2.38
CA ALA A 317 24.26 15.49 2.63
C ALA A 317 23.28 16.04 3.68
N ARG A 318 22.14 15.36 3.88
CA ARG A 318 21.07 15.79 4.80
C ARG A 318 20.95 14.94 6.06
N ALA A 319 21.71 13.85 6.17
CA ALA A 319 21.81 13.03 7.37
C ALA A 319 22.67 13.74 8.41
N ASN A 320 22.13 14.82 9.01
CA ASN A 320 22.76 15.39 10.20
C ASN A 320 22.59 14.42 11.36
N GLY A 321 23.69 14.07 12.05
CA GLY A 321 23.67 13.19 13.21
C GLY A 321 22.63 13.61 14.27
N TRP A 322 22.39 14.91 14.43
CA TRP A 322 21.37 15.47 15.31
C TRP A 322 19.94 15.21 14.83
N GLY A 323 19.69 15.11 13.52
CA GLY A 323 18.39 14.69 12.98
C GLY A 323 18.07 13.24 13.31
N LEU A 324 19.09 12.39 13.29
CA LEU A 324 18.99 10.97 13.66
C LEU A 324 18.77 10.84 15.17
N ALA A 325 19.47 11.61 15.99
CA ALA A 325 19.26 11.65 17.44
C ALA A 325 17.83 12.13 17.81
N THR A 326 17.28 13.09 17.07
CA THR A 326 15.89 13.54 17.24
C THR A 326 14.91 12.41 16.93
N ALA A 327 15.13 11.67 15.83
CA ALA A 327 14.28 10.55 15.46
C ALA A 327 14.30 9.44 16.53
N ILE A 328 15.49 9.07 17.03
CA ILE A 328 15.64 8.07 18.11
C ILE A 328 14.93 8.55 19.39
N GLY A 329 15.11 9.80 19.80
CA GLY A 329 14.42 10.35 20.96
C GLY A 329 12.90 10.34 20.83
N THR A 330 12.38 10.62 19.62
CA THR A 330 10.94 10.58 19.34
C THR A 330 10.41 9.15 19.41
N ILE A 331 11.12 8.17 18.85
CA ILE A 331 10.79 6.74 18.95
C ILE A 331 10.73 6.32 20.42
N PHE A 332 11.74 6.71 21.21
CA PHE A 332 11.79 6.41 22.63
C PHE A 332 10.60 6.99 23.40
N LEU A 333 10.23 8.24 23.13
CA LEU A 333 9.06 8.88 23.74
C LEU A 333 7.74 8.18 23.38
N ILE A 334 7.59 7.70 22.15
CA ILE A 334 6.40 6.96 21.73
C ILE A 334 6.30 5.64 22.47
N GLU A 335 7.40 4.89 22.57
CA GLU A 335 7.42 3.62 23.32
C GLU A 335 7.12 3.84 24.81
N MET A 336 7.72 4.85 25.42
CA MET A 336 7.42 5.21 26.80
C MET A 336 5.92 5.53 26.99
N THR A 337 5.33 6.31 26.07
CA THR A 337 3.90 6.68 26.12
C THR A 337 3.03 5.44 25.99
N TYR A 338 3.33 4.57 25.01
CA TYR A 338 2.59 3.33 24.79
C TYR A 338 2.63 2.42 26.01
N HIS A 339 3.82 2.15 26.54
CA HIS A 339 3.99 1.30 27.72
C HIS A 339 3.36 1.88 28.99
N TRP A 340 3.38 3.21 29.13
CA TRP A 340 2.71 3.87 30.25
C TRP A 340 1.19 3.70 30.15
N VAL A 341 0.59 3.96 29.00
CA VAL A 341 -0.86 3.85 28.78
C VAL A 341 -1.34 2.40 28.97
N THR A 342 -0.62 1.43 28.41
CA THR A 342 -0.99 0.01 28.51
C THR A 342 -0.80 -0.52 29.95
N ALA A 343 0.26 -0.13 30.64
CA ALA A 343 0.49 -0.51 32.02
C ALA A 343 -0.57 0.08 32.97
N VAL A 344 -0.93 1.35 32.80
CA VAL A 344 -2.02 1.98 33.57
C VAL A 344 -3.34 1.28 33.31
N ALA A 345 -3.65 0.93 32.06
CA ALA A 345 -4.88 0.22 31.70
C ALA A 345 -4.93 -1.21 32.26
N ALA A 346 -3.77 -1.89 32.36
CA ALA A 346 -3.65 -3.26 32.84
C ALA A 346 -3.40 -3.37 34.36
N GLY A 347 -3.16 -2.25 35.06
CA GLY A 347 -2.79 -2.25 36.49
C GLY A 347 -1.43 -2.91 36.77
N MET A 348 -0.52 -2.98 35.79
CA MET A 348 0.79 -3.61 35.89
C MET A 348 1.90 -2.57 36.04
N PRO A 349 3.09 -2.94 36.60
CA PRO A 349 4.22 -2.02 36.65
C PRO A 349 4.68 -1.62 35.24
N ALA A 350 4.78 -0.33 35.02
CA ALA A 350 5.17 0.25 33.72
C ALA A 350 6.71 0.20 33.57
N THR A 351 7.25 -0.93 33.14
CA THR A 351 8.69 -1.09 32.84
C THR A 351 8.87 -1.28 31.33
N LEU A 352 9.83 -0.58 30.75
CA LEU A 352 10.24 -0.69 29.35
C LEU A 352 11.66 -1.25 29.31
N ASP A 353 11.84 -2.44 28.75
CA ASP A 353 13.15 -3.06 28.60
C ASP A 353 13.70 -2.77 27.19
N ILE A 354 14.70 -1.88 27.11
CA ILE A 354 15.39 -1.57 25.85
C ILE A 354 16.87 -1.91 26.02
N LEU A 355 17.39 -2.79 25.15
CA LEU A 355 18.82 -3.13 25.06
C LEU A 355 19.48 -3.41 26.43
N MET A 356 18.85 -4.22 27.28
CA MET A 356 19.29 -4.60 28.65
C MET A 356 19.16 -3.49 29.71
N VAL A 357 18.50 -2.38 29.42
CA VAL A 357 18.20 -1.33 30.41
C VAL A 357 16.71 -1.30 30.68
N SER A 358 16.30 -1.59 31.91
CA SER A 358 14.91 -1.46 32.33
C SER A 358 14.63 -0.02 32.75
N VAL A 359 13.81 0.68 32.00
CA VAL A 359 13.36 2.04 32.29
C VAL A 359 11.99 1.99 32.94
N ASN A 360 11.87 2.50 34.14
CA ASN A 360 10.59 2.61 34.83
C ASN A 360 9.82 3.82 34.30
N VAL A 361 8.77 3.56 33.52
CA VAL A 361 7.99 4.59 32.80
C VAL A 361 7.05 5.34 33.77
N SER A 362 6.83 4.87 34.98
CA SER A 362 6.04 5.60 35.98
C SER A 362 6.80 6.76 36.65
N GLN A 363 8.12 6.85 36.47
CA GLN A 363 8.93 7.91 37.08
C GLN A 363 8.99 9.15 36.19
N ALA A 364 8.58 10.29 36.73
CA ALA A 364 8.62 11.59 36.00
C ALA A 364 10.03 12.01 35.58
N SER A 365 11.07 11.54 36.27
CA SER A 365 12.48 11.82 35.94
C SER A 365 12.88 11.24 34.57
N HIS A 366 12.42 10.05 34.22
CA HIS A 366 12.72 9.43 32.92
C HIS A 366 12.05 10.18 31.75
N TRP A 367 10.83 10.67 31.97
CA TRP A 367 10.13 11.52 31.01
C TRP A 367 10.84 12.83 30.77
N SER A 368 11.26 13.51 31.86
CA SER A 368 11.97 14.79 31.72
C SER A 368 13.30 14.64 30.98
N LEU A 369 14.04 13.55 31.21
CA LEU A 369 15.28 13.25 30.49
C LEU A 369 15.02 12.96 29.00
N ALA A 370 14.00 12.15 28.67
CA ALA A 370 13.66 11.81 27.28
C ALA A 370 13.20 13.05 26.49
N ILE A 371 12.36 13.89 27.09
CA ILE A 371 11.90 15.16 26.49
C ILE A 371 13.05 16.11 26.31
N ALA A 372 13.91 16.29 27.34
CA ALA A 372 15.07 17.17 27.27
C ALA A 372 16.05 16.74 26.18
N PHE A 373 16.35 15.43 26.09
CA PHE A 373 17.20 14.87 25.03
C PHE A 373 16.65 15.15 23.64
N THR A 374 15.36 14.86 23.43
CA THR A 374 14.69 15.07 22.15
C THR A 374 14.64 16.54 21.76
N ALA A 375 14.34 17.44 22.72
CA ALA A 375 14.30 18.86 22.50
C ALA A 375 15.69 19.45 22.16
N VAL A 376 16.75 19.04 22.88
CA VAL A 376 18.13 19.45 22.59
C VAL A 376 18.59 18.95 21.22
N ALA A 377 18.32 17.69 20.90
CA ALA A 377 18.64 17.11 19.60
C ALA A 377 17.92 17.86 18.46
N TYR A 378 16.64 18.18 18.64
CA TYR A 378 15.87 18.98 17.67
C TYR A 378 16.44 20.40 17.51
N TRP A 379 16.79 21.07 18.60
CA TRP A 379 17.37 22.41 18.58
C TRP A 379 18.72 22.44 17.86
N LEU A 380 19.60 21.45 18.11
CA LEU A 380 20.87 21.30 17.42
C LEU A 380 20.68 20.95 15.92
N ALA A 381 19.70 20.11 15.60
CA ALA A 381 19.34 19.80 14.22
C ALA A 381 18.79 21.01 13.45
N SER A 382 18.06 21.90 14.13
CA SER A 382 17.53 23.14 13.55
C SER A 382 18.61 24.19 13.27
N ARG A 383 19.62 24.29 14.13
CA ARG A 383 20.74 25.22 13.96
C ARG A 383 21.74 24.81 12.87
N GLY A 384 21.88 23.53 12.59
CA GLY A 384 22.70 23.03 11.48
C GLY A 384 22.12 23.31 10.09
N ARG A 385 20.95 23.90 9.99
CA ARG A 385 20.33 24.33 8.74
C ARG A 385 20.85 25.71 8.36
N THR A 386 21.99 25.80 7.67
CA THR A 386 22.33 27.02 6.94
C THR A 386 21.24 27.27 5.89
N PRO A 387 20.67 28.48 5.81
CA PRO A 387 19.71 28.81 4.78
C PRO A 387 20.39 28.62 3.42
N SER A 388 19.90 27.71 2.62
CA SER A 388 20.30 27.57 1.21
C SER A 388 20.02 28.92 0.55
N ARG A 389 21.05 29.54 0.00
CA ARG A 389 20.95 30.69 -0.89
C ARG A 389 20.22 30.29 -2.17
N GLU A 390 18.91 30.19 -2.12
CA GLU A 390 18.02 30.14 -3.30
C GLU A 390 17.20 31.44 -3.28
N GLY A 391 17.76 32.44 -3.94
CA GLY A 391 17.10 33.74 -4.07
C GLY A 391 18.00 34.81 -4.69
N ARG A 392 18.68 34.49 -5.79
CA ARG A 392 19.21 35.47 -6.72
C ARG A 392 19.58 34.81 -8.05
N SER A 393 18.62 34.77 -8.97
CA SER A 393 18.79 35.05 -10.41
C SER A 393 17.45 34.90 -11.10
#